data_81c37b263613182c12ecf2caa4c6ead4
#
_entry.id   81c37b263613182c12ecf2caa4c6ead4
#
_cell.length_a   1.000
_cell.length_b   1.000
_cell.length_c   1.000
_cell.angle_alpha   90.00
_cell.angle_beta   90.00
_cell.angle_gamma   90.00
#
_symmetry.space_group_name_H-M   'P 1'
#
loop_
_entity.id
_entity.type
_entity.pdbx_description
1 polymer ?
#
loop_
_entity_poly.entity_id
_entity_poly.type
_entity_poly.pdbx_seq_one_letter_code
_entity_poly.pdbx_strand_id
1 'polypeptide(L)'
;MTKIIKIILFLVFTFSITPETLLANNKIKIGLLIPLTGKNSEIGQSIIKSVHLAINTINNVSIEIIPKDTQSNPEITLSVAEELANSGIKIVIGPVFNESLIYLDELSELTFLAQTNRNDKCSKNIINAGINATSQLNAIKKFIELVEIKKTIFLTPDVSFRNEIEKAISNSKIEILENYIYNTDPTKLTKQIEKITRYDIRKQN
;
A
#
# COMPACT_ATOMS: atom_id res chain seq x y z
N MET A 1 -15.64 -73.24 7.25
CA MET A 1 -16.45 -72.03 6.96
C MET A 1 -16.02 -70.82 7.79
N THR A 2 -15.83 -70.89 9.10
CA THR A 2 -15.53 -69.77 10.01
C THR A 2 -14.21 -69.01 9.73
N LYS A 3 -13.13 -69.67 9.28
CA LYS A 3 -11.84 -69.02 8.97
C LYS A 3 -11.89 -68.17 7.69
N ILE A 4 -12.62 -68.62 6.67
CA ILE A 4 -12.77 -67.88 5.42
C ILE A 4 -13.60 -66.62 5.62
N ILE A 5 -14.64 -66.66 6.41
CA ILE A 5 -15.48 -65.50 6.77
C ILE A 5 -14.66 -64.46 7.52
N LYS A 6 -13.77 -64.84 8.44
CA LYS A 6 -12.91 -63.89 9.17
C LYS A 6 -11.89 -63.25 8.24
N ILE A 7 -11.34 -63.94 7.25
CA ILE A 7 -10.41 -63.39 6.27
C ILE A 7 -11.14 -62.40 5.36
N ILE A 8 -12.34 -62.73 4.91
CA ILE A 8 -13.14 -61.81 4.09
C ILE A 8 -13.53 -60.56 4.89
N LEU A 9 -13.92 -60.67 6.16
CA LEU A 9 -14.25 -59.55 7.01
C LEU A 9 -13.03 -58.67 7.28
N PHE A 10 -11.85 -59.23 7.45
CA PHE A 10 -10.60 -58.49 7.61
C PHE A 10 -10.21 -57.73 6.31
N LEU A 11 -10.39 -58.38 5.15
CA LEU A 11 -10.12 -57.78 3.86
C LEU A 11 -11.07 -56.62 3.51
N VAL A 12 -12.35 -56.73 3.90
CA VAL A 12 -13.33 -55.65 3.75
C VAL A 12 -13.01 -54.50 4.70
N PHE A 13 -12.56 -54.78 5.92
CA PHE A 13 -12.18 -53.74 6.89
C PHE A 13 -10.92 -52.95 6.45
N THR A 14 -9.94 -53.62 5.83
CA THR A 14 -8.72 -52.91 5.32
C THR A 14 -9.00 -52.10 4.09
N PHE A 15 -10.02 -52.42 3.29
CA PHE A 15 -10.39 -51.62 2.11
C PHE A 15 -11.23 -50.40 2.44
N SER A 16 -11.80 -50.31 3.65
CA SER A 16 -12.59 -49.14 4.12
C SER A 16 -11.72 -48.00 4.66
N ILE A 17 -10.40 -48.19 4.79
CA ILE A 17 -9.46 -47.15 5.18
C ILE A 17 -8.84 -46.57 3.89
N THR A 18 -9.65 -45.96 3.04
CA THR A 18 -9.12 -45.05 2.05
C THR A 18 -8.69 -43.79 2.81
N PRO A 19 -7.38 -43.40 2.79
CA PRO A 19 -7.04 -42.08 3.26
C PRO A 19 -7.78 -41.13 2.35
N GLU A 20 -8.76 -40.38 2.87
CA GLU A 20 -9.19 -39.18 2.22
C GLU A 20 -7.94 -38.33 2.07
N THR A 21 -7.40 -38.26 0.87
CA THR A 21 -6.42 -37.25 0.54
C THR A 21 -7.14 -35.92 0.75
N LEU A 22 -7.00 -35.37 1.96
CA LEU A 22 -7.27 -33.96 2.22
C LEU A 22 -6.41 -33.22 1.20
N LEU A 23 -7.01 -32.88 0.04
CA LEU A 23 -6.47 -31.86 -0.83
C LEU A 23 -6.45 -30.62 0.06
N ALA A 24 -5.33 -30.43 0.74
CA ALA A 24 -5.03 -29.19 1.42
C ALA A 24 -5.15 -28.13 0.35
N ASN A 25 -6.29 -27.44 0.35
CA ASN A 25 -6.50 -26.30 -0.53
C ASN A 25 -5.50 -25.26 -0.04
N ASN A 26 -4.28 -25.31 -0.60
CA ASN A 26 -3.16 -24.44 -0.25
C ASN A 26 -3.55 -23.02 -0.66
N LYS A 27 -4.29 -22.36 0.23
CA LYS A 27 -4.60 -20.95 0.05
C LYS A 27 -3.32 -20.13 0.10
N ILE A 28 -3.17 -19.24 -0.84
CA ILE A 28 -2.11 -18.24 -0.82
C ILE A 28 -2.48 -17.24 0.27
N LYS A 29 -1.74 -17.25 1.37
CA LYS A 29 -1.94 -16.33 2.48
C LYS A 29 -1.19 -15.04 2.21
N ILE A 30 -1.89 -13.91 2.29
CA ILE A 30 -1.33 -12.57 2.12
C ILE A 30 -1.61 -11.79 3.40
N GLY A 31 -0.57 -11.27 4.02
CA GLY A 31 -0.69 -10.36 5.16
C GLY A 31 -1.20 -8.99 4.72
N LEU A 32 -1.95 -8.32 5.60
CA LEU A 32 -2.44 -6.96 5.36
C LEU A 32 -2.14 -6.10 6.58
N LEU A 33 -1.16 -5.21 6.48
CA LEU A 33 -0.74 -4.29 7.55
C LEU A 33 -1.44 -2.94 7.40
N ILE A 34 -2.48 -2.70 8.17
CA ILE A 34 -3.33 -1.50 8.09
C ILE A 34 -3.73 -1.00 9.48
N PRO A 35 -3.99 0.30 9.67
CA PRO A 35 -4.50 0.81 10.91
C PRO A 35 -6.00 0.49 11.05
N LEU A 36 -6.34 -0.53 11.82
CA LEU A 36 -7.74 -0.91 12.07
C LEU A 36 -8.34 -0.16 13.25
N THR A 37 -7.50 0.33 14.16
CA THR A 37 -7.89 1.13 15.33
C THR A 37 -7.12 2.44 15.39
N GLY A 38 -7.54 3.35 16.28
CA GLY A 38 -6.91 4.65 16.48
C GLY A 38 -7.33 5.71 15.46
N LYS A 39 -6.56 6.80 15.41
CA LYS A 39 -6.87 8.02 14.64
C LYS A 39 -7.09 7.79 13.14
N ASN A 40 -6.39 6.83 12.56
CA ASN A 40 -6.41 6.57 11.11
C ASN A 40 -7.21 5.31 10.74
N SER A 41 -8.08 4.82 11.63
CA SER A 41 -8.86 3.60 11.43
C SER A 41 -9.78 3.64 10.20
N GLU A 42 -10.27 4.82 9.82
CA GLU A 42 -11.09 4.99 8.60
C GLU A 42 -10.32 4.63 7.33
N ILE A 43 -9.01 4.92 7.27
CA ILE A 43 -8.15 4.54 6.15
C ILE A 43 -8.03 3.01 6.10
N GLY A 44 -7.78 2.36 7.23
CA GLY A 44 -7.70 0.91 7.32
C GLY A 44 -9.00 0.22 6.90
N GLN A 45 -10.15 0.73 7.35
CA GLN A 45 -11.46 0.23 6.95
C GLN A 45 -11.72 0.39 5.45
N SER A 46 -11.27 1.48 4.84
CA SER A 46 -11.40 1.69 3.40
C SER A 46 -10.53 0.72 2.61
N ILE A 47 -9.31 0.46 3.07
CA ILE A 47 -8.39 -0.48 2.42
C ILE A 47 -8.93 -1.90 2.52
N ILE A 48 -9.41 -2.36 3.69
CA ILE A 48 -9.94 -3.73 3.83
C ILE A 48 -11.16 -3.96 2.94
N LYS A 49 -12.05 -2.96 2.81
CA LYS A 49 -13.18 -3.01 1.88
C LYS A 49 -12.72 -3.13 0.42
N SER A 50 -11.69 -2.36 0.03
CA SER A 50 -11.12 -2.39 -1.32
C SER A 50 -10.47 -3.75 -1.61
N VAL A 51 -9.76 -4.34 -0.66
CA VAL A 51 -9.17 -5.68 -0.78
C VAL A 51 -10.25 -6.74 -0.94
N HIS A 52 -11.32 -6.70 -0.15
CA HIS A 52 -12.45 -7.62 -0.29
C HIS A 52 -13.12 -7.49 -1.67
N LEU A 53 -13.32 -6.27 -2.15
CA LEU A 53 -13.88 -6.03 -3.49
C LEU A 53 -12.96 -6.61 -4.59
N ALA A 54 -11.66 -6.40 -4.49
CA ALA A 54 -10.70 -6.94 -5.45
C ALA A 54 -10.71 -8.48 -5.47
N ILE A 55 -10.72 -9.14 -4.31
CA ILE A 55 -10.78 -10.61 -4.21
C ILE A 55 -12.07 -11.13 -4.83
N ASN A 56 -13.20 -10.50 -4.54
CA ASN A 56 -14.48 -10.89 -5.11
C ASN A 56 -14.49 -10.73 -6.64
N THR A 57 -13.83 -9.69 -7.17
CA THR A 57 -13.72 -9.47 -8.62
C THR A 57 -12.83 -10.51 -9.30
N ILE A 58 -11.72 -10.90 -8.64
CA ILE A 58 -10.80 -11.95 -9.13
C ILE A 58 -11.48 -13.31 -9.08
N ASN A 59 -12.49 -13.47 -8.19
CA ASN A 59 -13.21 -14.73 -7.94
C ASN A 59 -12.27 -15.94 -7.72
N ASN A 60 -11.15 -15.71 -7.03
CA ASN A 60 -10.16 -16.73 -6.73
C ASN A 60 -10.25 -17.13 -5.25
N VAL A 61 -10.84 -18.29 -4.99
CA VAL A 61 -11.01 -18.85 -3.64
C VAL A 61 -9.70 -19.32 -3.00
N SER A 62 -8.58 -19.32 -3.75
CA SER A 62 -7.28 -19.74 -3.26
C SER A 62 -6.51 -18.62 -2.54
N ILE A 63 -7.06 -17.41 -2.43
CA ILE A 63 -6.44 -16.29 -1.72
C ILE A 63 -7.11 -16.10 -0.37
N GLU A 64 -6.31 -15.98 0.68
CA GLU A 64 -6.73 -15.66 2.04
C GLU A 64 -5.98 -14.42 2.53
N ILE A 65 -6.71 -13.39 2.94
CA ILE A 65 -6.14 -12.17 3.50
C ILE A 65 -6.13 -12.26 5.02
N ILE A 66 -4.97 -11.95 5.61
CA ILE A 66 -4.77 -11.95 7.06
C ILE A 66 -4.50 -10.51 7.51
N PRO A 67 -5.53 -9.78 7.95
CA PRO A 67 -5.38 -8.41 8.41
C PRO A 67 -4.70 -8.37 9.79
N LYS A 68 -3.82 -7.41 9.97
CA LYS A 68 -3.15 -7.07 11.23
C LYS A 68 -3.25 -5.58 11.47
N ASP A 69 -3.61 -5.21 12.69
CA ASP A 69 -3.75 -3.83 13.10
C ASP A 69 -2.40 -3.21 13.43
N THR A 70 -2.01 -2.20 12.68
CA THR A 70 -0.76 -1.46 12.91
C THR A 70 -0.92 -0.29 13.88
N GLN A 71 -2.15 0.12 14.18
CA GLN A 71 -2.49 1.30 14.99
C GLN A 71 -1.77 2.58 14.53
N SER A 72 -1.26 2.61 13.28
CA SER A 72 -0.36 3.67 12.76
C SER A 72 0.92 3.85 13.60
N ASN A 73 1.36 2.82 14.29
CA ASN A 73 2.54 2.82 15.15
C ASN A 73 3.64 1.92 14.55
N PRO A 74 4.87 2.44 14.36
CA PRO A 74 5.98 1.67 13.77
C PRO A 74 6.36 0.41 14.57
N GLU A 75 6.39 0.49 15.89
CA GLU A 75 6.77 -0.64 16.76
C GLU A 75 5.72 -1.75 16.73
N ILE A 76 4.44 -1.38 16.76
CA ILE A 76 3.33 -2.34 16.62
C ILE A 76 3.36 -2.95 15.21
N THR A 77 3.64 -2.14 14.18
CA THR A 77 3.77 -2.63 12.81
C THR A 77 4.84 -3.69 12.68
N LEU A 78 6.02 -3.48 13.30
CA LEU A 78 7.09 -4.48 13.34
C LEU A 78 6.61 -5.77 14.02
N SER A 79 6.07 -5.67 15.23
CA SER A 79 5.62 -6.85 15.99
C SER A 79 4.59 -7.69 15.23
N VAL A 80 3.60 -7.07 14.60
CA VAL A 80 2.59 -7.83 13.84
C VAL A 80 3.13 -8.33 12.50
N ALA A 81 4.18 -7.70 11.92
CA ALA A 81 4.87 -8.21 10.76
C ALA A 81 5.68 -9.47 11.09
N GLU A 82 6.36 -9.50 12.25
CA GLU A 82 7.04 -10.70 12.77
C GLU A 82 6.05 -11.87 12.99
N GLU A 83 4.86 -11.59 13.52
CA GLU A 83 3.83 -12.62 13.64
C GLU A 83 3.41 -13.20 12.28
N LEU A 84 3.29 -12.36 11.25
CA LEU A 84 3.01 -12.80 9.89
C LEU A 84 4.13 -13.69 9.34
N ALA A 85 5.39 -13.29 9.54
CA ALA A 85 6.57 -14.06 9.13
C ALA A 85 6.58 -15.44 9.81
N ASN A 86 6.40 -15.48 11.13
CA ASN A 86 6.35 -16.70 11.93
C ASN A 86 5.19 -17.63 11.51
N SER A 87 4.11 -17.08 10.95
CA SER A 87 3.00 -17.83 10.39
C SER A 87 3.24 -18.34 8.96
N GLY A 88 4.47 -18.15 8.42
CA GLY A 88 4.87 -18.61 7.10
C GLY A 88 4.35 -17.77 5.94
N ILE A 89 3.81 -16.57 6.20
CA ILE A 89 3.43 -15.61 5.17
C ILE A 89 4.69 -15.06 4.51
N LYS A 90 4.62 -14.79 3.20
CA LYS A 90 5.75 -14.26 2.42
C LYS A 90 5.44 -12.92 1.77
N ILE A 91 4.17 -12.62 1.53
CA ILE A 91 3.72 -11.41 0.86
C ILE A 91 2.82 -10.63 1.80
N VAL A 92 3.10 -9.34 1.93
CA VAL A 92 2.37 -8.43 2.80
C VAL A 92 1.98 -7.17 2.03
N ILE A 93 0.70 -6.82 2.04
CA ILE A 93 0.19 -5.54 1.54
C ILE A 93 0.24 -4.53 2.70
N GLY A 94 0.85 -3.39 2.48
CA GLY A 94 1.14 -2.42 3.52
C GLY A 94 2.63 -2.41 3.92
N PRO A 95 2.96 -1.59 4.92
CA PRO A 95 2.11 -0.67 5.66
C PRO A 95 1.67 0.55 4.82
N VAL A 96 0.75 1.33 5.39
CA VAL A 96 0.20 2.54 4.75
C VAL A 96 1.13 3.73 4.94
N PHE A 97 1.69 3.87 6.13
CA PHE A 97 2.48 5.04 6.50
C PHE A 97 3.99 4.77 6.36
N ASN A 98 4.70 5.77 5.85
CA ASN A 98 6.14 5.69 5.63
C ASN A 98 6.94 5.45 6.92
N GLU A 99 6.51 6.05 8.01
CA GLU A 99 7.15 5.89 9.32
C GLU A 99 7.15 4.42 9.78
N SER A 100 6.14 3.67 9.40
CA SER A 100 6.00 2.25 9.73
C SER A 100 6.97 1.33 8.95
N LEU A 101 7.70 1.86 7.96
CA LEU A 101 8.72 1.09 7.22
C LEU A 101 10.06 0.99 7.95
N ILE A 102 10.24 1.75 9.04
CA ILE A 102 11.57 2.02 9.62
C ILE A 102 12.35 0.77 10.06
N TYR A 103 11.66 -0.31 10.40
CA TYR A 103 12.27 -1.55 10.88
C TYR A 103 11.96 -2.77 9.98
N LEU A 104 11.17 -2.60 8.93
CA LEU A 104 10.67 -3.73 8.12
C LEU A 104 11.70 -4.25 7.11
N ASP A 105 12.76 -3.51 6.84
CA ASP A 105 13.86 -3.92 5.97
C ASP A 105 14.68 -5.08 6.58
N GLU A 106 14.65 -5.27 7.88
CA GLU A 106 15.30 -6.39 8.58
C GLU A 106 14.55 -7.72 8.38
N LEU A 107 13.25 -7.70 8.05
CA LEU A 107 12.42 -8.88 7.84
C LEU A 107 12.55 -9.38 6.38
N SER A 108 13.74 -9.90 6.03
CA SER A 108 14.08 -10.29 4.66
C SER A 108 13.24 -11.44 4.08
N GLU A 109 12.57 -12.23 4.92
CA GLU A 109 11.67 -13.31 4.53
C GLU A 109 10.29 -12.83 4.06
N LEU A 110 9.94 -11.57 4.34
CA LEU A 110 8.71 -10.92 3.88
C LEU A 110 8.98 -9.99 2.70
N THR A 111 8.07 -9.95 1.76
CA THR A 111 8.03 -8.92 0.72
C THR A 111 6.85 -7.99 0.99
N PHE A 112 7.13 -6.71 1.19
CA PHE A 112 6.14 -5.70 1.49
C PHE A 112 5.74 -4.91 0.24
N LEU A 113 4.45 -4.83 -0.03
CA LEU A 113 3.86 -3.90 -1.01
C LEU A 113 3.37 -2.67 -0.24
N ALA A 114 4.29 -1.77 0.07
CA ALA A 114 4.02 -0.58 0.87
C ALA A 114 3.12 0.42 0.15
N GLN A 115 2.09 0.92 0.82
CA GLN A 115 1.11 1.85 0.27
C GLN A 115 1.52 3.32 0.48
N THR A 116 2.75 3.56 0.88
CA THR A 116 3.26 4.92 1.14
C THR A 116 3.40 5.73 -0.14
N ASN A 117 3.22 7.03 -0.03
CA ASN A 117 3.45 8.00 -1.11
C ASN A 117 4.89 8.55 -1.14
N ARG A 118 5.81 8.02 -0.33
CA ARG A 118 7.22 8.44 -0.23
C ARG A 118 8.16 7.37 -0.77
N ASN A 119 9.32 7.80 -1.28
CA ASN A 119 10.36 6.95 -1.87
C ASN A 119 11.70 7.06 -1.13
N ASP A 120 11.70 7.59 0.08
CA ASP A 120 12.92 7.82 0.84
C ASP A 120 13.54 6.54 1.44
N LYS A 121 12.79 5.43 1.41
CA LYS A 121 13.26 4.13 1.87
C LYS A 121 13.10 3.09 0.76
N CYS A 122 14.21 2.65 0.20
CA CYS A 122 14.29 1.56 -0.76
C CYS A 122 15.10 0.43 -0.13
N SER A 123 14.47 -0.65 0.25
CA SER A 123 15.14 -1.90 0.60
C SER A 123 14.72 -3.01 -0.37
N LYS A 124 15.48 -4.11 -0.38
CA LYS A 124 15.25 -5.19 -1.34
C LYS A 124 13.91 -5.90 -1.18
N ASN A 125 13.36 -5.85 0.02
CA ASN A 125 12.11 -6.51 0.39
C ASN A 125 10.91 -5.55 0.46
N ILE A 126 11.10 -4.25 0.17
CA ILE A 126 10.04 -3.24 0.16
C ILE A 126 9.81 -2.71 -1.24
N ILE A 127 8.62 -2.96 -1.77
CA ILE A 127 8.15 -2.44 -3.06
C ILE A 127 7.17 -1.31 -2.76
N ASN A 128 7.50 -0.09 -3.15
CA ASN A 128 6.58 1.03 -2.99
C ASN A 128 5.49 0.98 -4.08
N ALA A 129 4.27 0.68 -3.68
CA ALA A 129 3.08 0.62 -4.52
C ALA A 129 2.19 1.87 -4.42
N GLY A 130 2.56 2.83 -3.57
CA GLY A 130 1.83 4.08 -3.40
C GLY A 130 2.08 5.09 -4.52
N ILE A 131 1.18 6.05 -4.63
CA ILE A 131 1.28 7.15 -5.60
C ILE A 131 2.15 8.26 -5.00
N ASN A 132 3.40 8.34 -5.42
CA ASN A 132 4.35 9.34 -4.96
C ASN A 132 4.37 10.61 -5.84
N ALA A 133 5.13 11.62 -5.43
CA ALA A 133 5.23 12.90 -6.15
C ALA A 133 5.66 12.72 -7.62
N THR A 134 6.59 11.81 -7.89
CA THR A 134 7.06 11.54 -9.27
C THR A 134 5.95 10.96 -10.14
N SER A 135 5.18 9.99 -9.63
CA SER A 135 4.05 9.41 -10.39
C SER A 135 2.97 10.44 -10.67
N GLN A 136 2.65 11.29 -9.68
CA GLN A 136 1.69 12.38 -9.85
C GLN A 136 2.15 13.38 -10.92
N LEU A 137 3.41 13.81 -10.86
CA LEU A 137 3.96 14.76 -11.83
C LEU A 137 4.05 14.19 -13.25
N ASN A 138 4.34 12.89 -13.38
CA ASN A 138 4.29 12.21 -14.68
C ASN A 138 2.86 12.19 -15.27
N ALA A 139 1.84 12.01 -14.44
CA ALA A 139 0.45 12.09 -14.88
C ALA A 139 0.06 13.52 -15.27
N ILE A 140 0.44 14.52 -14.46
CA ILE A 140 0.24 15.94 -14.74
C ILE A 140 0.94 16.33 -16.04
N LYS A 141 2.17 15.90 -16.25
CA LYS A 141 2.92 16.15 -17.48
C LYS A 141 2.20 15.65 -18.72
N LYS A 142 1.72 14.39 -18.70
CA LYS A 142 0.93 13.82 -19.80
C LYS A 142 -0.32 14.65 -20.09
N PHE A 143 -1.00 15.14 -19.05
CA PHE A 143 -2.17 15.99 -19.21
C PHE A 143 -1.80 17.33 -19.83
N ILE A 144 -0.74 18.00 -19.36
CA ILE A 144 -0.23 19.27 -19.89
C ILE A 144 0.12 19.14 -21.38
N GLU A 145 0.79 18.03 -21.75
CA GLU A 145 1.14 17.75 -23.14
C GLU A 145 -0.11 17.51 -24.01
N LEU A 146 -1.10 16.78 -23.49
CA LEU A 146 -2.35 16.48 -24.20
C LEU A 146 -3.19 17.74 -24.50
N VAL A 147 -3.22 18.70 -23.56
CA VAL A 147 -4.01 19.92 -23.67
C VAL A 147 -3.18 21.14 -24.14
N GLU A 148 -1.92 20.92 -24.51
CA GLU A 148 -0.98 21.93 -25.05
C GLU A 148 -0.74 23.14 -24.12
N ILE A 149 -0.76 22.91 -22.78
CA ILE A 149 -0.41 23.94 -21.80
C ILE A 149 1.10 24.20 -21.87
N LYS A 150 1.49 25.44 -22.16
CA LYS A 150 2.91 25.82 -22.30
C LYS A 150 3.57 26.28 -21.01
N LYS A 151 2.79 26.78 -20.05
CA LYS A 151 3.32 27.36 -18.80
C LYS A 151 2.51 26.89 -17.62
N THR A 152 3.20 26.48 -16.56
CA THR A 152 2.58 25.92 -15.35
C THR A 152 3.12 26.62 -14.10
N ILE A 153 2.24 26.88 -13.15
CA ILE A 153 2.60 27.36 -11.81
C ILE A 153 2.40 26.19 -10.85
N PHE A 154 3.39 25.94 -10.00
CA PHE A 154 3.27 24.97 -8.93
C PHE A 154 2.98 25.64 -7.59
N LEU A 155 2.12 24.99 -6.80
CA LEU A 155 1.90 25.31 -5.40
C LEU A 155 2.41 24.13 -4.57
N THR A 156 3.54 24.32 -3.89
CA THR A 156 4.21 23.29 -3.11
C THR A 156 3.94 23.50 -1.62
N PRO A 157 3.43 22.49 -0.89
CA PRO A 157 3.17 22.63 0.55
C PRO A 157 4.48 22.70 1.33
N ASP A 158 4.50 23.54 2.37
CA ASP A 158 5.60 23.59 3.34
C ASP A 158 5.46 22.48 4.39
N VAL A 159 5.99 21.31 4.04
CA VAL A 159 5.92 20.08 4.84
C VAL A 159 7.29 19.43 4.93
N SER A 160 7.47 18.50 5.86
CA SER A 160 8.77 17.82 6.10
C SER A 160 9.38 17.14 4.88
N PHE A 161 8.54 16.68 3.94
CA PHE A 161 8.97 16.02 2.69
C PHE A 161 8.95 16.95 1.46
N ARG A 162 8.94 18.28 1.65
CA ARG A 162 8.97 19.28 0.57
C ARG A 162 10.12 19.05 -0.42
N ASN A 163 11.29 18.71 0.06
CA ASN A 163 12.47 18.45 -0.78
C ASN A 163 12.25 17.33 -1.79
N GLU A 164 11.47 16.30 -1.43
CA GLU A 164 11.10 15.20 -2.34
C GLU A 164 10.20 15.71 -3.47
N ILE A 165 9.24 16.58 -3.13
CA ILE A 165 8.33 17.22 -4.11
C ILE A 165 9.14 18.11 -5.04
N GLU A 166 10.00 18.99 -4.53
CA GLU A 166 10.85 19.89 -5.35
C GLU A 166 11.78 19.11 -6.27
N LYS A 167 12.38 18.02 -5.79
CA LYS A 167 13.18 17.11 -6.60
C LYS A 167 12.35 16.45 -7.72
N ALA A 168 11.14 16.01 -7.39
CA ALA A 168 10.23 15.42 -8.38
C ALA A 168 9.81 16.46 -9.43
N ILE A 169 9.53 17.70 -9.02
CA ILE A 169 9.22 18.84 -9.91
C ILE A 169 10.40 19.08 -10.87
N SER A 170 11.62 19.19 -10.36
CA SER A 170 12.83 19.40 -11.18
C SER A 170 13.04 18.27 -12.19
N ASN A 171 12.78 17.04 -11.80
CA ASN A 171 12.97 15.87 -12.67
C ASN A 171 11.84 15.70 -13.71
N SER A 172 10.69 16.33 -13.51
CA SER A 172 9.51 16.17 -14.38
C SER A 172 9.72 16.76 -15.79
N LYS A 173 10.64 17.74 -15.93
CA LYS A 173 10.86 18.52 -17.16
C LYS A 173 9.60 19.28 -17.63
N ILE A 174 8.69 19.59 -16.72
CA ILE A 174 7.55 20.47 -16.98
C ILE A 174 8.10 21.90 -17.03
N GLU A 175 7.69 22.71 -18.02
CA GLU A 175 8.05 24.12 -18.08
C GLU A 175 7.30 24.87 -16.97
N ILE A 176 8.06 25.37 -16.00
CA ILE A 176 7.54 26.00 -14.80
C ILE A 176 7.78 27.50 -14.90
N LEU A 177 6.70 28.27 -14.80
CA LEU A 177 6.77 29.72 -14.72
C LEU A 177 7.21 30.17 -13.33
N GLU A 178 6.61 29.58 -12.30
CA GLU A 178 6.89 29.90 -10.89
C GLU A 178 6.48 28.75 -9.98
N ASN A 179 7.19 28.59 -8.85
CA ASN A 179 6.86 27.65 -7.79
C ASN A 179 6.65 28.42 -6.47
N TYR A 180 5.41 28.43 -5.98
CA TYR A 180 5.05 29.06 -4.71
C TYR A 180 5.00 28.03 -3.60
N ILE A 181 5.65 28.33 -2.48
CA ILE A 181 5.58 27.52 -1.27
C ILE A 181 4.43 28.05 -0.41
N TYR A 182 3.50 27.19 -0.05
CA TYR A 182 2.36 27.57 0.79
C TYR A 182 2.34 26.86 2.14
N ASN A 183 1.83 27.57 3.15
CA ASN A 183 1.61 27.00 4.46
C ASN A 183 0.31 26.20 4.48
N THR A 184 0.31 25.01 5.09
CA THR A 184 -0.85 24.13 5.17
C THR A 184 -1.91 24.58 6.20
N ASP A 185 -1.61 25.60 7.03
CA ASP A 185 -2.60 26.24 7.90
C ASP A 185 -3.63 26.98 7.04
N PRO A 186 -4.94 26.67 7.15
CA PRO A 186 -5.98 27.25 6.30
C PRO A 186 -6.03 28.79 6.35
N THR A 187 -5.76 29.40 7.50
CA THR A 187 -5.81 30.86 7.68
C THR A 187 -4.67 31.57 6.96
N LYS A 188 -3.49 30.95 6.94
CA LYS A 188 -2.32 31.45 6.22
C LYS A 188 -2.42 31.17 4.74
N LEU A 189 -2.92 30.00 4.35
CA LEU A 189 -3.12 29.59 2.96
C LEU A 189 -4.03 30.58 2.22
N THR A 190 -5.18 30.95 2.80
CA THR A 190 -6.11 31.91 2.18
C THR A 190 -5.42 33.23 1.84
N LYS A 191 -4.65 33.79 2.77
CA LYS A 191 -3.91 35.03 2.56
C LYS A 191 -2.81 34.91 1.49
N GLN A 192 -2.16 33.74 1.41
CA GLN A 192 -1.14 33.49 0.40
C GLN A 192 -1.76 33.35 -1.01
N ILE A 193 -2.88 32.64 -1.17
CA ILE A 193 -3.62 32.54 -2.43
C ILE A 193 -4.07 33.91 -2.92
N GLU A 194 -4.66 34.72 -2.03
CA GLU A 194 -5.05 36.10 -2.39
C GLU A 194 -3.88 36.94 -2.89
N LYS A 195 -2.71 36.79 -2.29
CA LYS A 195 -1.50 37.50 -2.73
C LYS A 195 -1.04 37.05 -4.12
N ILE A 196 -1.04 35.76 -4.39
CA ILE A 196 -0.65 35.18 -5.68
C ILE A 196 -1.61 35.64 -6.78
N THR A 197 -2.92 35.53 -6.57
CA THR A 197 -3.94 35.90 -7.55
C THR A 197 -3.93 37.40 -7.86
N ARG A 198 -3.71 38.26 -6.87
CA ARG A 198 -3.58 39.69 -7.07
C ARG A 198 -2.32 40.07 -7.88
N TYR A 199 -1.25 39.31 -7.72
CA TYR A 199 0.00 39.54 -8.47
C TYR A 199 -0.16 39.20 -9.94
N ASP A 200 -0.83 38.12 -10.28
CA ASP A 200 -1.05 37.69 -11.66
C ASP A 200 -2.00 38.64 -12.43
N ILE A 201 -3.05 39.13 -11.78
CA ILE A 201 -3.97 40.13 -12.38
C ILE A 201 -3.23 41.42 -12.71
N ARG A 202 -2.27 41.86 -11.90
CA ARG A 202 -1.46 43.05 -12.15
C ARG A 202 -0.42 42.90 -13.26
N LYS A 203 0.03 41.71 -13.56
CA LYS A 203 0.99 41.42 -14.65
C LYS A 203 0.32 41.28 -16.03
N GLN A 204 -1.00 41.10 -16.06
CA GLN A 204 -1.78 40.96 -17.29
C GLN A 204 -2.33 42.28 -17.83
N ASN A 205 -2.26 43.36 -17.03
CA ASN A 205 -2.55 44.73 -17.41
C ASN A 205 -1.24 45.55 -17.57
#